data_e27a1ba70989c2ae4009862ed074bc56
#
_entry.id   e27a1ba70989c2ae4009862ed074bc56
#
_cell.length_a   1.000
_cell.length_b   1.000
_cell.length_c   1.000
_cell.angle_alpha   90.00
_cell.angle_beta   90.00
_cell.angle_gamma   90.00
#
_symmetry.space_group_name_H-M   'P 1'
#
loop_
_entity.id
_entity.type
_entity.pdbx_description
1 polymer ?
#
loop_
_entity_poly.entity_id
_entity_poly.type
_entity_poly.pdbx_seq_one_letter_code
_entity_poly.pdbx_strand_id
1 'polypeptide(L)'
;MNLIYQIPDQLYYIQKFLDKDTYEGIHNAVIKERKKINLTSSKGLWDETLIKNIVPPKRVGVSKYPPFEKLKILTKHNKFYQLKLNEINSNIHYMEKGAGINWHNDASWKYGATYYLNNRWNQNWGGEFMFTSKNGHGYIPIVGNSLVIIKSPFRHKVNPVLSPLIPRLSVQMFMK
;
A
#
# COMPACT_ATOMS: atom_id res chain seq x y z
N MET A 1 8.81 -12.86 -8.43
CA MET A 1 8.88 -12.39 -7.02
C MET A 1 10.32 -12.44 -6.54
N ASN A 2 10.84 -11.29 -6.09
CA ASN A 2 12.18 -11.14 -5.53
C ASN A 2 12.05 -10.52 -4.14
N LEU A 3 12.45 -11.24 -3.10
CA LEU A 3 12.56 -10.68 -1.74
C LEU A 3 13.77 -9.73 -1.72
N ILE A 4 13.53 -8.47 -1.43
CA ILE A 4 14.57 -7.42 -1.42
C ILE A 4 15.04 -7.12 -0.01
N TYR A 5 14.08 -7.08 0.93
CA TYR A 5 14.35 -6.74 2.32
C TYR A 5 13.35 -7.42 3.25
N GLN A 6 13.80 -7.81 4.42
CA GLN A 6 12.93 -8.30 5.48
C GLN A 6 13.43 -7.89 6.87
N ILE A 7 12.49 -7.71 7.77
CA ILE A 7 12.67 -7.80 9.21
C ILE A 7 11.93 -9.06 9.61
N PRO A 8 12.62 -10.12 10.09
CA PRO A 8 11.99 -11.40 10.38
C PRO A 8 10.70 -11.22 11.20
N ASP A 9 9.63 -11.90 10.79
CA ASP A 9 8.30 -11.88 11.40
C ASP A 9 7.60 -10.52 11.52
N GLN A 10 8.17 -9.45 10.98
CA GLN A 10 7.62 -8.09 11.10
C GLN A 10 7.35 -7.41 9.77
N LEU A 11 8.30 -7.46 8.82
CA LEU A 11 8.19 -6.78 7.54
C LEU A 11 8.83 -7.60 6.42
N TYR A 12 8.14 -7.63 5.27
CA TYR A 12 8.65 -8.17 4.00
C TYR A 12 8.48 -7.13 2.91
N TYR A 13 9.52 -6.89 2.11
CA TYR A 13 9.48 -6.09 0.90
C TYR A 13 9.86 -6.94 -0.30
N ILE A 14 8.90 -7.12 -1.22
CA ILE A 14 9.00 -8.03 -2.35
C ILE A 14 8.75 -7.26 -3.64
N GLN A 15 9.69 -7.34 -4.59
CA GLN A 15 9.54 -6.77 -5.94
C GLN A 15 9.16 -7.83 -6.96
N LYS A 16 8.65 -7.38 -8.13
CA LYS A 16 8.12 -8.25 -9.19
C LYS A 16 7.12 -9.26 -8.60
N PHE A 17 6.20 -8.74 -7.80
CA PHE A 17 5.31 -9.56 -6.98
C PHE A 17 4.31 -10.36 -7.82
N LEU A 18 3.70 -9.71 -8.82
CA LEU A 18 2.84 -10.36 -9.80
C LEU A 18 3.59 -10.61 -11.12
N ASP A 19 3.08 -11.51 -11.94
CA ASP A 19 3.45 -11.57 -13.35
C ASP A 19 3.04 -10.27 -14.06
N LYS A 20 3.66 -10.02 -15.21
CA LYS A 20 3.49 -8.77 -15.96
C LYS A 20 2.03 -8.52 -16.34
N ASP A 21 1.35 -9.53 -16.88
CA ASP A 21 -0.02 -9.38 -17.39
C ASP A 21 -1.01 -9.08 -16.28
N THR A 22 -0.89 -9.77 -15.14
CA THR A 22 -1.72 -9.51 -13.95
C THR A 22 -1.46 -8.10 -13.41
N TYR A 23 -0.21 -7.67 -13.33
CA TYR A 23 0.13 -6.32 -12.87
C TYR A 23 -0.41 -5.23 -13.79
N GLU A 24 -0.20 -5.36 -15.11
CA GLU A 24 -0.70 -4.42 -16.11
C GLU A 24 -2.24 -4.38 -16.12
N GLY A 25 -2.89 -5.53 -15.95
CA GLY A 25 -4.34 -5.63 -15.82
C GLY A 25 -4.87 -4.82 -14.63
N ILE A 26 -4.27 -4.94 -13.44
CA ILE A 26 -4.65 -4.15 -12.26
C ILE A 26 -4.36 -2.66 -12.49
N HIS A 27 -3.16 -2.32 -12.97
CA HIS A 27 -2.77 -0.95 -13.23
C HIS A 27 -3.74 -0.25 -14.18
N ASN A 28 -4.05 -0.88 -15.32
CA ASN A 28 -4.96 -0.34 -16.32
C ASN A 28 -6.39 -0.19 -15.79
N ALA A 29 -6.89 -1.18 -15.02
CA ALA A 29 -8.18 -1.11 -14.36
C ALA A 29 -8.26 0.11 -13.43
N VAL A 30 -7.25 0.31 -12.57
CA VAL A 30 -7.19 1.44 -11.64
C VAL A 30 -7.13 2.79 -12.36
N ILE A 31 -6.33 2.90 -13.43
CA ILE A 31 -6.25 4.13 -14.22
C ILE A 31 -7.58 4.43 -14.95
N LYS A 32 -8.22 3.40 -15.52
CA LYS A 32 -9.52 3.53 -16.20
C LYS A 32 -10.62 3.92 -15.23
N GLU A 33 -10.66 3.28 -14.07
CA GLU A 33 -11.66 3.54 -13.05
C GLU A 33 -11.48 4.89 -12.38
N ARG A 34 -10.24 5.40 -12.25
CA ARG A 34 -9.97 6.74 -11.70
C ARG A 34 -10.82 7.84 -12.32
N LYS A 35 -11.15 7.73 -13.62
CA LYS A 35 -11.95 8.71 -14.35
C LYS A 35 -13.45 8.59 -14.07
N LYS A 36 -13.91 7.48 -13.50
CA LYS A 36 -15.33 7.14 -13.33
C LYS A 36 -15.81 7.11 -11.88
N ILE A 37 -14.88 7.13 -10.91
CA ILE A 37 -15.22 6.82 -9.52
C ILE A 37 -15.22 8.08 -8.66
N ASN A 38 -16.25 8.20 -7.85
CA ASN A 38 -16.29 9.11 -6.71
C ASN A 38 -15.33 8.61 -5.64
N LEU A 39 -14.09 9.10 -5.69
CA LEU A 39 -13.11 8.83 -4.66
C LEU A 39 -13.57 9.43 -3.33
N THR A 40 -13.72 8.60 -2.33
CA THR A 40 -14.06 9.05 -0.98
C THR A 40 -12.81 9.52 -0.26
N SER A 41 -12.83 10.73 0.30
CA SER A 41 -11.76 11.18 1.19
C SER A 41 -11.69 10.29 2.43
N SER A 42 -10.50 10.05 2.94
CA SER A 42 -10.29 9.38 4.24
C SER A 42 -10.62 10.28 5.43
N LYS A 43 -10.88 11.58 5.19
CA LYS A 43 -11.32 12.53 6.23
C LYS A 43 -12.67 12.07 6.82
N GLY A 44 -12.76 12.05 8.14
CA GLY A 44 -13.95 11.59 8.87
C GLY A 44 -14.12 10.06 8.94
N LEU A 45 -13.25 9.29 8.26
CA LEU A 45 -13.24 7.82 8.31
C LEU A 45 -12.05 7.27 9.10
N TRP A 46 -10.99 8.06 9.21
CA TRP A 46 -9.79 7.76 9.97
C TRP A 46 -9.69 8.68 11.18
N ASP A 47 -8.96 8.22 12.18
CA ASP A 47 -8.55 9.05 13.30
C ASP A 47 -7.84 10.32 12.78
N GLU A 48 -8.24 11.48 13.27
CA GLU A 48 -7.70 12.78 12.82
C GLU A 48 -6.19 12.89 13.02
N THR A 49 -5.63 12.17 13.98
CA THR A 49 -4.18 12.13 14.22
C THR A 49 -3.41 11.55 13.03
N LEU A 50 -4.02 10.62 12.28
CA LEU A 50 -3.44 9.99 11.09
C LEU A 50 -3.24 10.98 9.93
N ILE A 51 -4.05 12.02 9.88
CA ILE A 51 -4.11 12.99 8.78
C ILE A 51 -3.91 14.44 9.23
N LYS A 52 -3.48 14.66 10.48
CA LYS A 52 -3.24 16.00 11.02
C LYS A 52 -2.14 16.70 10.23
N ASN A 53 -2.44 17.90 9.72
CA ASN A 53 -1.53 18.76 8.96
C ASN A 53 -1.07 18.18 7.60
N ILE A 54 -1.78 17.20 7.06
CA ILE A 54 -1.53 16.63 5.73
C ILE A 54 -2.84 16.51 4.95
N VAL A 55 -2.74 16.37 3.62
CA VAL A 55 -3.91 16.09 2.78
C VAL A 55 -4.35 14.63 3.00
N PRO A 56 -5.63 14.37 3.33
CA PRO A 56 -6.11 13.02 3.47
C PRO A 56 -6.05 12.23 2.15
N PRO A 57 -5.61 10.97 2.16
CA PRO A 57 -5.70 10.11 0.99
C PRO A 57 -7.15 9.96 0.52
N LYS A 58 -7.34 9.87 -0.79
CA LYS A 58 -8.61 9.43 -1.39
C LYS A 58 -8.58 7.93 -1.57
N ARG A 59 -9.73 7.27 -1.43
CA ARG A 59 -9.83 5.82 -1.53
C ARG A 59 -11.09 5.35 -2.22
N VAL A 60 -11.03 4.12 -2.73
CA VAL A 60 -12.19 3.38 -3.25
C VAL A 60 -12.00 1.89 -2.96
N GLY A 61 -13.09 1.20 -2.67
CA GLY A 61 -13.06 -0.26 -2.50
C GLY A 61 -12.60 -0.97 -3.78
N VAL A 62 -11.89 -2.06 -3.62
CA VAL A 62 -11.48 -2.91 -4.74
C VAL A 62 -12.70 -3.67 -5.25
N SER A 63 -12.99 -3.58 -6.54
CA SER A 63 -14.04 -4.37 -7.20
C SER A 63 -13.65 -5.86 -7.28
N LYS A 64 -14.65 -6.72 -7.48
CA LYS A 64 -14.46 -8.16 -7.77
C LYS A 64 -13.90 -8.33 -9.20
N TYR A 65 -12.63 -8.03 -9.39
CA TYR A 65 -11.92 -8.17 -10.65
C TYR A 65 -10.84 -9.26 -10.50
N PRO A 66 -10.77 -10.28 -11.38
CA PRO A 66 -9.89 -11.44 -11.20
C PRO A 66 -8.43 -11.11 -10.85
N PRO A 67 -7.75 -10.12 -11.46
CA PRO A 67 -6.41 -9.74 -11.07
C PRO A 67 -6.26 -9.30 -9.60
N PHE A 68 -7.28 -8.63 -9.03
CA PHE A 68 -7.26 -8.28 -7.59
C PHE A 68 -7.42 -9.50 -6.70
N GLU A 69 -8.22 -10.49 -7.11
CA GLU A 69 -8.34 -11.74 -6.36
C GLU A 69 -7.01 -12.50 -6.38
N LYS A 70 -6.32 -12.55 -7.52
CA LYS A 70 -4.97 -13.12 -7.62
C LYS A 70 -3.97 -12.38 -6.72
N LEU A 71 -4.02 -11.05 -6.67
CA LEU A 71 -3.20 -10.25 -5.74
C LEU A 71 -3.46 -10.66 -4.29
N LYS A 72 -4.73 -10.77 -3.86
CA LYS A 72 -5.09 -11.18 -2.50
C LYS A 72 -4.58 -12.59 -2.16
N ILE A 73 -4.77 -13.55 -3.06
CA ILE A 73 -4.31 -14.94 -2.88
C ILE A 73 -2.80 -14.97 -2.70
N LEU A 74 -2.04 -14.31 -3.57
CA LEU A 74 -0.58 -14.27 -3.49
C LEU A 74 -0.07 -13.44 -2.29
N THR A 75 -0.84 -12.44 -1.84
CA THR A 75 -0.52 -11.71 -0.60
C THR A 75 -0.69 -12.63 0.61
N LYS A 76 -1.68 -13.51 0.60
CA LYS A 76 -1.89 -14.47 1.68
C LYS A 76 -0.86 -15.60 1.67
N HIS A 77 -0.52 -16.11 0.48
CA HIS A 77 0.33 -17.27 0.29
C HIS A 77 1.38 -17.02 -0.79
N ASN A 78 2.64 -17.12 -0.45
CA ASN A 78 3.73 -17.08 -1.41
C ASN A 78 4.97 -17.82 -0.86
N LYS A 79 6.04 -17.89 -1.65
CA LYS A 79 7.24 -18.65 -1.27
C LYS A 79 8.04 -18.09 -0.09
N PHE A 80 7.75 -16.88 0.36
CA PHE A 80 8.49 -16.23 1.45
C PHE A 80 7.75 -16.31 2.80
N TYR A 81 6.43 -16.41 2.77
CA TYR A 81 5.58 -16.52 3.96
C TYR A 81 4.22 -17.13 3.63
N GLN A 82 3.55 -17.61 4.66
CA GLN A 82 2.16 -18.04 4.64
C GLN A 82 1.39 -17.38 5.78
N LEU A 83 0.31 -16.66 5.45
CA LEU A 83 -0.51 -15.99 6.46
C LEU A 83 -1.79 -16.80 6.70
N LYS A 84 -2.04 -17.13 7.97
CA LYS A 84 -3.32 -17.71 8.40
C LYS A 84 -4.31 -16.58 8.65
N LEU A 85 -5.19 -16.33 7.68
CA LEU A 85 -6.11 -15.21 7.64
C LEU A 85 -7.53 -15.66 7.34
N ASN A 86 -8.49 -14.99 7.98
CA ASN A 86 -9.92 -15.18 7.74
C ASN A 86 -10.50 -14.12 6.80
N GLU A 87 -9.93 -12.91 6.81
CA GLU A 87 -10.47 -11.76 6.09
C GLU A 87 -9.35 -10.91 5.48
N ILE A 88 -9.59 -10.40 4.27
CA ILE A 88 -8.77 -9.36 3.61
C ILE A 88 -9.69 -8.24 3.15
N ASN A 89 -9.57 -7.07 3.76
CA ASN A 89 -10.23 -5.85 3.32
C ASN A 89 -9.26 -5.06 2.44
N SER A 90 -9.69 -4.67 1.23
CA SER A 90 -8.81 -4.05 0.24
C SER A 90 -9.39 -2.76 -0.31
N ASN A 91 -8.55 -1.72 -0.39
CA ASN A 91 -8.89 -0.43 -0.97
C ASN A 91 -7.78 0.04 -1.91
N ILE A 92 -8.15 0.73 -2.98
CA ILE A 92 -7.22 1.49 -3.80
C ILE A 92 -7.05 2.85 -3.12
N HIS A 93 -5.81 3.26 -2.87
CA HIS A 93 -5.47 4.56 -2.35
C HIS A 93 -4.88 5.45 -3.44
N TYR A 94 -5.43 6.66 -3.54
CA TYR A 94 -4.95 7.75 -4.39
C TYR A 94 -4.39 8.85 -3.47
N MET A 95 -3.08 9.02 -3.50
CA MET A 95 -2.41 10.06 -2.72
C MET A 95 -1.89 11.12 -3.68
N GLU A 96 -2.60 12.23 -3.75
CA GLU A 96 -2.23 13.42 -4.52
C GLU A 96 -1.18 14.24 -3.75
N LYS A 97 -0.69 15.32 -4.35
CA LYS A 97 0.27 16.22 -3.70
C LYS A 97 -0.20 16.64 -2.30
N GLY A 98 0.68 16.53 -1.33
CA GLY A 98 0.43 16.78 0.08
C GLY A 98 -0.21 15.61 0.85
N ALA A 99 -0.70 14.58 0.16
CA ALA A 99 -1.33 13.44 0.82
C ALA A 99 -0.29 12.50 1.44
N GLY A 100 -0.57 12.04 2.64
CA GLY A 100 0.27 11.12 3.39
C GLY A 100 -0.50 10.47 4.53
N ILE A 101 0.21 9.78 5.43
CA ILE A 101 -0.34 9.21 6.66
C ILE A 101 0.71 9.37 7.75
N ASN A 102 0.34 9.97 8.88
CA ASN A 102 1.22 10.17 10.02
C ASN A 102 1.64 8.84 10.68
N TRP A 103 2.58 8.91 11.62
CA TRP A 103 3.03 7.76 12.38
C TRP A 103 1.87 7.06 13.10
N HIS A 104 1.70 5.76 12.82
CA HIS A 104 0.67 4.91 13.43
C HIS A 104 1.12 3.45 13.47
N ASN A 105 0.26 2.61 14.00
CA ASN A 105 0.28 1.16 13.84
C ASN A 105 -1.13 0.70 13.46
N ASP A 106 -1.24 -0.38 12.75
CA ASP A 106 -2.53 -0.95 12.33
C ASP A 106 -3.04 -1.96 13.39
N ALA A 107 -3.08 -1.55 14.68
CA ALA A 107 -3.32 -2.46 15.80
C ALA A 107 -4.67 -3.21 15.75
N SER A 108 -5.65 -2.68 15.02
CA SER A 108 -6.96 -3.34 14.80
C SER A 108 -6.88 -4.53 13.81
N TRP A 109 -5.75 -4.69 13.13
CA TRP A 109 -5.50 -5.70 12.11
C TRP A 109 -4.30 -6.55 12.48
N LYS A 110 -4.28 -7.79 12.02
CA LYS A 110 -3.14 -8.70 12.25
C LYS A 110 -1.97 -8.39 11.30
N TYR A 111 -2.30 -8.04 10.05
CA TYR A 111 -1.34 -7.62 9.05
C TYR A 111 -1.88 -6.46 8.23
N GLY A 112 -0.96 -5.59 7.79
CA GLY A 112 -1.18 -4.58 6.76
C GLY A 112 -0.31 -4.86 5.54
N ALA A 113 -0.82 -4.57 4.33
CA ALA A 113 0.00 -4.67 3.13
C ALA A 113 -0.29 -3.54 2.16
N THR A 114 0.77 -3.04 1.52
CA THR A 114 0.72 -2.00 0.48
C THR A 114 1.32 -2.56 -0.81
N TYR A 115 0.50 -2.67 -1.85
CA TYR A 115 0.93 -3.05 -3.18
C TYR A 115 1.00 -1.83 -4.09
N TYR A 116 2.18 -1.53 -4.64
CA TYR A 116 2.43 -0.32 -5.42
C TYR A 116 2.10 -0.50 -6.90
N LEU A 117 1.40 0.50 -7.46
CA LEU A 117 0.91 0.49 -8.84
C LEU A 117 1.64 1.48 -9.76
N ASN A 118 2.46 2.38 -9.25
CA ASN A 118 3.14 3.37 -10.07
C ASN A 118 4.24 2.72 -10.93
N ASN A 119 4.09 2.71 -12.25
CA ASN A 119 5.09 2.19 -13.19
C ASN A 119 6.40 3.00 -13.15
N ARG A 120 6.28 4.30 -12.89
CA ARG A 120 7.39 5.24 -12.75
C ARG A 120 7.15 6.10 -11.53
N TRP A 121 8.17 6.24 -10.72
CA TRP A 121 8.17 7.13 -9.56
C TRP A 121 9.55 7.75 -9.39
N ASN A 122 9.61 9.08 -9.30
CA ASN A 122 10.84 9.77 -8.96
C ASN A 122 10.97 9.75 -7.42
N GLN A 123 12.10 9.33 -6.91
CA GLN A 123 12.33 9.26 -5.45
C GLN A 123 12.24 10.61 -4.75
N ASN A 124 12.45 11.72 -5.48
CA ASN A 124 12.26 13.07 -4.93
C ASN A 124 10.78 13.48 -4.78
N TRP A 125 9.85 12.62 -5.19
CA TRP A 125 8.42 12.90 -5.07
C TRP A 125 7.80 12.50 -3.74
N GLY A 126 8.60 12.01 -2.79
CA GLY A 126 8.08 11.59 -1.48
C GLY A 126 7.17 10.36 -1.58
N GLY A 127 6.27 10.21 -0.62
CA GLY A 127 5.29 9.12 -0.58
C GLY A 127 5.88 7.78 -0.12
N GLU A 128 7.12 7.73 0.35
CA GLU A 128 7.77 6.53 0.84
C GLU A 128 7.05 5.96 2.06
N PHE A 129 7.07 4.64 2.18
CA PHE A 129 6.70 3.95 3.41
C PHE A 129 7.87 4.01 4.39
N MET A 130 7.70 4.77 5.46
CA MET A 130 8.68 4.89 6.54
C MET A 130 8.31 3.96 7.69
N PHE A 131 9.30 3.40 8.37
CA PHE A 131 9.05 2.55 9.53
C PHE A 131 10.10 2.72 10.62
N THR A 132 9.74 2.27 11.83
CA THR A 132 10.66 2.18 12.96
C THR A 132 10.81 0.72 13.37
N SER A 133 12.05 0.28 13.53
CA SER A 133 12.42 -1.03 14.05
C SER A 133 13.39 -0.89 15.23
N LYS A 134 13.77 -2.00 15.84
CA LYS A 134 14.81 -2.02 16.89
C LYS A 134 16.17 -1.48 16.41
N ASN A 135 16.41 -1.48 15.10
CA ASN A 135 17.65 -1.02 14.49
C ASN A 135 17.57 0.45 14.04
N GLY A 136 16.51 1.19 14.41
CA GLY A 136 16.27 2.57 14.01
C GLY A 136 15.19 2.74 12.96
N HIS A 137 15.27 3.82 12.21
CA HIS A 137 14.31 4.15 11.15
C HIS A 137 14.77 3.63 9.80
N GLY A 138 13.80 3.19 9.00
CA GLY A 138 14.03 2.79 7.62
C GLY A 138 12.92 3.28 6.69
N TYR A 139 13.11 3.07 5.40
CA TYR A 139 12.09 3.38 4.40
C TYR A 139 12.06 2.34 3.28
N ILE A 140 10.91 2.23 2.64
CA ILE A 140 10.70 1.44 1.43
C ILE A 140 10.33 2.40 0.30
N PRO A 141 11.10 2.41 -0.81
CA PRO A 141 10.81 3.25 -1.96
C PRO A 141 9.55 2.76 -2.69
N ILE A 142 8.93 3.66 -3.44
CA ILE A 142 7.81 3.30 -4.33
C ILE A 142 8.39 2.69 -5.60
N VAL A 143 8.13 1.40 -5.79
CA VAL A 143 8.48 0.66 -6.99
C VAL A 143 7.24 -0.09 -7.47
N GLY A 144 6.83 0.13 -8.72
CA GLY A 144 5.68 -0.57 -9.30
C GLY A 144 5.84 -2.09 -9.25
N ASN A 145 4.73 -2.80 -9.11
CA ASN A 145 4.73 -4.25 -8.92
C ASN A 145 5.55 -4.72 -7.72
N SER A 146 5.51 -3.96 -6.63
CA SER A 146 6.10 -4.38 -5.37
C SER A 146 5.08 -4.41 -4.23
N LEU A 147 5.31 -5.28 -3.26
CA LEU A 147 4.50 -5.48 -2.07
C LEU A 147 5.35 -5.18 -0.82
N VAL A 148 4.83 -4.34 0.05
CA VAL A 148 5.24 -4.27 1.45
C VAL A 148 4.19 -4.96 2.28
N ILE A 149 4.56 -5.87 3.16
CA ILE A 149 3.66 -6.45 4.15
C ILE A 149 4.27 -6.31 5.54
N ILE A 150 3.45 -5.93 6.50
CA ILE A 150 3.83 -5.75 7.90
C ILE A 150 2.91 -6.56 8.82
N LYS A 151 3.47 -7.06 9.92
CA LYS A 151 2.71 -7.67 11.02
C LYS A 151 2.48 -6.63 12.11
N SER A 152 1.24 -6.41 12.49
CA SER A 152 0.88 -5.49 13.57
C SER A 152 1.24 -6.03 14.96
N PRO A 153 1.52 -5.12 15.93
CA PRO A 153 1.71 -3.69 15.75
C PRO A 153 3.10 -3.37 15.16
N PHE A 154 3.15 -2.59 14.09
CA PHE A 154 4.40 -2.15 13.46
C PHE A 154 4.31 -0.66 13.16
N ARG A 155 5.15 0.16 13.82
CA ARG A 155 5.08 1.61 13.71
C ARG A 155 5.58 2.08 12.35
N HIS A 156 4.70 2.74 11.60
CA HIS A 156 5.00 3.21 10.25
C HIS A 156 4.23 4.49 9.91
N LYS A 157 4.61 5.10 8.79
CA LYS A 157 3.93 6.24 8.17
C LYS A 157 4.10 6.23 6.66
N VAL A 158 3.32 7.04 5.95
CA VAL A 158 3.56 7.38 4.55
C VAL A 158 3.92 8.86 4.47
N ASN A 159 5.12 9.15 3.95
CA ASN A 159 5.54 10.54 3.75
C ASN A 159 4.59 11.27 2.80
N PRO A 160 4.39 12.59 2.96
CA PRO A 160 3.60 13.36 2.02
C PRO A 160 4.13 13.23 0.59
N VAL A 161 3.22 13.09 -0.35
CA VAL A 161 3.52 13.07 -1.78
C VAL A 161 3.85 14.48 -2.24
N LEU A 162 4.96 14.66 -2.92
CA LEU A 162 5.41 15.94 -3.47
C LEU A 162 5.22 16.02 -5.00
N SER A 163 4.88 14.91 -5.65
CA SER A 163 4.64 14.87 -7.10
C SER A 163 3.57 15.88 -7.52
N PRO A 164 3.88 16.77 -8.46
CA PRO A 164 2.90 17.71 -9.00
C PRO A 164 2.02 17.13 -10.10
N LEU A 165 2.39 15.96 -10.65
CA LEU A 165 1.83 15.44 -11.89
C LEU A 165 0.99 14.17 -11.72
N ILE A 166 1.52 13.22 -10.95
CA ILE A 166 0.87 11.91 -10.79
C ILE A 166 0.67 11.58 -9.31
N PRO A 167 -0.46 10.97 -8.93
CA PRO A 167 -0.68 10.52 -7.58
C PRO A 167 0.15 9.25 -7.29
N ARG A 168 0.45 9.02 -6.03
CA ARG A 168 0.88 7.71 -5.56
C ARG A 168 -0.33 6.78 -5.55
N LEU A 169 -0.21 5.68 -6.28
CA LEU A 169 -1.27 4.68 -6.43
C LEU A 169 -0.86 3.39 -5.72
N SER A 170 -1.73 2.87 -4.89
CA SER A 170 -1.49 1.59 -4.23
C SER A 170 -2.79 0.85 -3.93
N VAL A 171 -2.72 -0.47 -3.84
CA VAL A 171 -3.74 -1.28 -3.19
C VAL A 171 -3.31 -1.49 -1.75
N GLN A 172 -4.11 -1.00 -0.82
CA GLN A 172 -3.93 -1.22 0.61
C GLN A 172 -4.80 -2.39 1.05
N MET A 173 -4.21 -3.33 1.77
CA MET A 173 -4.89 -4.52 2.27
C MET A 173 -4.72 -4.60 3.79
N PHE A 174 -5.84 -4.77 4.49
CA PHE A 174 -5.90 -4.99 5.93
C PHE A 174 -6.43 -6.39 6.21
N MET A 175 -5.76 -7.13 7.10
CA MET A 175 -5.96 -8.57 7.22
C MET A 175 -6.08 -9.00 8.69
N LYS A 176 -7.07 -9.90 8.96
CA LYS A 176 -7.34 -10.51 10.26
C LYS A 176 -7.18 -12.01 10.24
#